data_2259cd4cd44ff93f83b8848ec8b1aa80
#
_entry.id   2259cd4cd44ff93f83b8848ec8b1aa80
#
_cell.length_a   1.000
_cell.length_b   1.000
_cell.length_c   1.000
_cell.angle_alpha   90.00
_cell.angle_beta   90.00
_cell.angle_gamma   90.00
#
_symmetry.space_group_name_H-M   'P 1'
#
loop_
_entity.id
_entity.type
_entity.pdbx_description
1 polymer ?
#
loop_
_entity_poly.entity_id
_entity_poly.type
_entity_poly.pdbx_seq_one_letter_code
_entity_poly.pdbx_strand_id
1 'polypeptide(L)'
;MNGDLTYNDFLQRLRIQDVLVDAGYHLNKRDGLRYPSYVRTDSDGRRVHGDKFLVTPNGQCCFQPPRQKLYNVISFIKEHPEKFDEYRAGMSTDRLVNLVCNRLLNNPVQEHYNPILAPKAASKPFSLKDYDLLKFDTGDRNTQKPFYFYFKPRGIDLYTQYAFNKHFVLATKHRNDGLKYTNLAFPLTQPGDNTIVGLEERGRPRMDGSSTYKGKAEGSNGSEGLWIANLKNEPLDRVGGVGWFESAYDAMSFYQIHREAIKQNPELSRKGIYVSTGGSPTKGQIKGMLEATPQAQHYLCFDNDKAGREFVELFKQIAKEQGINPDNVRVMPIPMWAKDWNDVLLDKPSEEHIKSLEGEFEPLGVPDERKPGGMRR
;
A
#
# COMPACT_ATOMS: atom_id res chain seq x y z
N MET A 1 -6.31 -2.76 -30.80
CA MET A 1 -7.11 -3.28 -29.68
C MET A 1 -6.67 -2.50 -28.45
N ASN A 2 -7.54 -1.68 -27.88
CA ASN A 2 -7.22 -0.98 -26.63
C ASN A 2 -7.19 -2.05 -25.53
N GLY A 3 -6.00 -2.31 -24.97
CA GLY A 3 -5.88 -3.21 -23.82
C GLY A 3 -6.70 -2.67 -22.64
N ASP A 4 -7.18 -3.56 -21.77
CA ASP A 4 -7.95 -3.20 -20.59
C ASP A 4 -7.13 -2.23 -19.71
N LEU A 5 -7.72 -1.08 -19.40
CA LEU A 5 -7.10 -0.07 -18.54
C LEU A 5 -6.98 -0.61 -17.11
N THR A 6 -5.83 -0.37 -16.50
CA THR A 6 -5.54 -0.77 -15.10
C THR A 6 -5.98 0.31 -14.10
N TYR A 7 -6.02 -0.04 -12.82
CA TYR A 7 -6.25 0.94 -11.75
C TYR A 7 -5.21 2.07 -11.74
N ASN A 8 -3.97 1.79 -12.14
CA ASN A 8 -2.94 2.81 -12.27
C ASN A 8 -3.27 3.79 -13.40
N ASP A 9 -3.79 3.31 -14.53
CA ASP A 9 -4.24 4.17 -15.63
C ASP A 9 -5.37 5.08 -15.16
N PHE A 10 -6.33 4.56 -14.40
CA PHE A 10 -7.41 5.37 -13.84
C PHE A 10 -6.89 6.45 -12.89
N LEU A 11 -5.98 6.10 -11.96
CA LEU A 11 -5.40 7.06 -11.01
C LEU A 11 -4.52 8.12 -11.70
N GLN A 12 -3.90 7.78 -12.82
CA GLN A 12 -3.08 8.74 -13.58
C GLN A 12 -3.90 9.66 -14.47
N ARG A 13 -5.01 9.17 -15.04
CA ARG A 13 -5.77 9.85 -16.09
C ARG A 13 -7.02 10.55 -15.58
N LEU A 14 -7.61 10.10 -14.45
CA LEU A 14 -8.79 10.71 -13.85
C LEU A 14 -8.41 11.57 -12.63
N ARG A 15 -9.15 12.64 -12.45
CA ARG A 15 -9.10 13.46 -11.23
C ARG A 15 -10.27 13.11 -10.33
N ILE A 16 -10.07 13.28 -9.03
CA ILE A 16 -11.16 13.02 -8.07
C ILE A 16 -12.36 13.95 -8.29
N GLN A 17 -12.12 15.15 -8.85
CA GLN A 17 -13.19 16.10 -9.18
C GLN A 17 -14.13 15.55 -10.25
N ASP A 18 -13.61 14.85 -11.26
CA ASP A 18 -14.42 14.27 -12.33
C ASP A 18 -15.37 13.22 -11.76
N VAL A 19 -14.86 12.41 -10.82
CA VAL A 19 -15.64 11.39 -10.11
C VAL A 19 -16.66 12.01 -9.16
N LEU A 20 -16.30 13.10 -8.45
CA LEU A 20 -17.22 13.80 -7.56
C LEU A 20 -18.39 14.39 -8.33
N VAL A 21 -18.14 14.95 -9.50
CA VAL A 21 -19.20 15.53 -10.31
C VAL A 21 -20.10 14.46 -10.88
N ASP A 22 -19.54 13.39 -11.37
CA ASP A 22 -20.28 12.24 -11.83
C ASP A 22 -21.18 11.64 -10.72
N ALA A 23 -20.70 11.67 -9.48
CA ALA A 23 -21.46 11.31 -8.28
C ALA A 23 -22.50 12.36 -7.85
N GLY A 24 -22.74 13.41 -8.66
CA GLY A 24 -23.75 14.44 -8.42
C GLY A 24 -23.32 15.59 -7.51
N TYR A 25 -21.99 15.77 -7.28
CA TYR A 25 -21.47 16.92 -6.56
C TYR A 25 -21.10 18.05 -7.51
N HIS A 26 -21.18 19.29 -7.05
CA HIS A 26 -20.76 20.46 -7.80
C HIS A 26 -19.83 21.34 -6.96
N LEU A 27 -18.98 22.08 -7.64
CA LEU A 27 -18.02 22.98 -7.02
C LEU A 27 -18.73 24.09 -6.22
N ASN A 28 -18.45 24.19 -4.93
CA ASN A 28 -18.93 25.26 -4.10
C ASN A 28 -18.00 26.50 -4.20
N LYS A 29 -18.36 27.45 -5.02
CA LYS A 29 -17.59 28.68 -5.27
C LYS A 29 -17.43 29.59 -4.03
N ARG A 30 -18.18 29.34 -2.94
CA ARG A 30 -18.21 30.18 -1.74
C ARG A 30 -17.04 29.87 -0.75
N ASP A 31 -16.45 28.68 -0.81
CA ASP A 31 -15.48 28.19 0.19
C ASP A 31 -14.01 28.52 -0.15
N GLY A 32 -13.74 29.30 -1.18
CA GLY A 32 -12.38 29.61 -1.63
C GLY A 32 -11.73 28.50 -2.45
N LEU A 33 -10.57 28.78 -3.04
CA LEU A 33 -9.98 27.94 -4.08
C LEU A 33 -8.75 27.13 -3.62
N ARG A 34 -8.25 27.36 -2.41
CA ARG A 34 -7.06 26.66 -1.92
C ARG A 34 -7.33 25.16 -1.70
N TYR A 35 -8.54 24.84 -1.20
CA TYR A 35 -9.05 23.48 -1.08
C TYR A 35 -10.47 23.47 -1.66
N PRO A 36 -10.61 23.21 -2.97
CA PRO A 36 -11.91 23.22 -3.61
C PRO A 36 -12.89 22.31 -2.90
N SER A 37 -14.05 22.81 -2.55
CA SER A 37 -15.08 22.02 -1.92
C SER A 37 -16.19 21.66 -2.91
N TYR A 38 -16.64 20.41 -2.83
CA TYR A 38 -17.73 19.88 -3.63
C TYR A 38 -18.91 19.52 -2.73
N VAL A 39 -20.10 19.93 -3.12
CA VAL A 39 -21.33 19.79 -2.33
C VAL A 39 -22.46 19.25 -3.20
N ARG A 40 -23.43 18.61 -2.58
CA ARG A 40 -24.69 18.24 -3.25
C ARG A 40 -25.81 19.21 -2.89
N THR A 41 -26.75 19.36 -3.81
CA THR A 41 -28.03 20.03 -3.57
C THR A 41 -29.16 19.01 -3.66
N ASP A 42 -30.23 19.25 -2.90
CA ASP A 42 -31.49 18.52 -3.01
C ASP A 42 -32.32 18.99 -4.22
N SER A 43 -33.51 18.42 -4.40
CA SER A 43 -34.44 18.78 -5.46
C SER A 43 -34.88 20.25 -5.44
N ASP A 44 -34.78 20.90 -4.27
CA ASP A 44 -35.16 22.28 -4.08
C ASP A 44 -33.99 23.25 -4.28
N GLY A 45 -32.83 22.73 -4.71
CA GLY A 45 -31.60 23.51 -4.90
C GLY A 45 -30.91 23.91 -3.59
N ARG A 46 -31.34 23.35 -2.45
CA ARG A 46 -30.69 23.62 -1.14
C ARG A 46 -29.55 22.64 -0.92
N ARG A 47 -28.50 23.16 -0.31
CA ARG A 47 -27.33 22.35 0.01
C ARG A 47 -27.66 21.24 1.03
N VAL A 48 -27.29 20.01 0.71
CA VAL A 48 -27.39 18.87 1.64
C VAL A 48 -26.36 19.05 2.77
N HIS A 49 -26.83 19.17 4.00
CA HIS A 49 -25.96 19.33 5.17
C HIS A 49 -25.13 18.06 5.42
N GLY A 50 -23.83 18.24 5.72
CA GLY A 50 -22.93 17.14 6.03
C GLY A 50 -22.38 16.39 4.79
N ASP A 51 -22.90 16.65 3.59
CA ASP A 51 -22.46 16.03 2.33
C ASP A 51 -21.56 16.99 1.54
N LYS A 52 -20.31 17.14 2.04
CA LYS A 52 -19.30 18.03 1.49
C LYS A 52 -17.95 17.33 1.45
N PHE A 53 -17.29 17.34 0.29
CA PHE A 53 -15.92 16.87 0.14
C PHE A 53 -14.97 18.03 -0.16
N LEU A 54 -13.78 18.00 0.48
CA LEU A 54 -12.67 18.89 0.18
C LEU A 54 -11.65 18.15 -0.67
N VAL A 55 -11.24 18.77 -1.77
CA VAL A 55 -10.26 18.19 -2.70
C VAL A 55 -8.86 18.67 -2.32
N THR A 56 -7.91 17.73 -2.32
CA THR A 56 -6.49 18.03 -2.08
C THR A 56 -5.91 18.92 -3.18
N PRO A 57 -4.89 19.76 -2.89
CA PRO A 57 -4.34 20.69 -3.87
C PRO A 57 -3.84 20.06 -5.17
N ASN A 58 -3.42 18.79 -5.12
CA ASN A 58 -2.99 18.04 -6.30
C ASN A 58 -4.16 17.44 -7.12
N GLY A 59 -5.41 17.57 -6.66
CA GLY A 59 -6.59 17.06 -7.33
C GLY A 59 -6.70 15.52 -7.40
N GLN A 60 -5.92 14.80 -6.59
CA GLN A 60 -5.90 13.33 -6.64
C GLN A 60 -6.78 12.67 -5.60
N CYS A 61 -7.02 13.36 -4.49
CA CYS A 61 -7.81 12.83 -3.38
C CYS A 61 -8.82 13.86 -2.90
N CYS A 62 -9.83 13.37 -2.20
CA CYS A 62 -10.76 14.18 -1.42
C CYS A 62 -10.93 13.59 -0.02
N PHE A 63 -11.50 14.38 0.89
CA PHE A 63 -11.90 13.92 2.22
C PHE A 63 -13.16 14.64 2.68
N GLN A 64 -13.92 14.00 3.56
CA GLN A 64 -15.17 14.54 4.12
C GLN A 64 -14.94 14.98 5.57
N PRO A 65 -14.93 16.30 5.88
CA PRO A 65 -14.85 16.76 7.26
C PRO A 65 -16.05 16.28 8.10
N PRO A 66 -15.85 16.00 9.41
CA PRO A 66 -14.62 16.08 10.17
C PRO A 66 -13.66 14.90 10.02
N ARG A 67 -14.04 13.87 9.24
CA ARG A 67 -13.21 12.69 8.99
C ARG A 67 -12.01 13.08 8.13
N GLN A 68 -10.82 12.56 8.50
CA GLN A 68 -9.58 12.80 7.73
C GLN A 68 -9.25 11.68 6.74
N LYS A 69 -10.19 10.74 6.52
CA LYS A 69 -10.00 9.67 5.55
C LYS A 69 -9.90 10.23 4.14
N LEU A 70 -8.79 9.96 3.48
CA LEU A 70 -8.55 10.36 2.10
C LEU A 70 -9.13 9.31 1.13
N TYR A 71 -9.85 9.79 0.14
CA TYR A 71 -10.39 8.99 -0.97
C TYR A 71 -9.70 9.41 -2.25
N ASN A 72 -9.09 8.47 -2.95
CA ASN A 72 -8.73 8.61 -4.36
C ASN A 72 -9.92 8.18 -5.24
N VAL A 73 -9.75 8.27 -6.57
CA VAL A 73 -10.78 7.88 -7.55
C VAL A 73 -11.35 6.48 -7.27
N ILE A 74 -10.47 5.51 -7.04
CA ILE A 74 -10.87 4.11 -6.83
C ILE A 74 -11.61 3.92 -5.51
N SER A 75 -11.02 4.41 -4.41
CA SER A 75 -11.59 4.23 -3.08
C SER A 75 -12.90 5.00 -2.90
N PHE A 76 -13.05 6.15 -3.58
CA PHE A 76 -14.30 6.90 -3.55
C PHE A 76 -15.44 6.11 -4.19
N ILE A 77 -15.22 5.55 -5.39
CA ILE A 77 -16.24 4.75 -6.10
C ILE A 77 -16.60 3.50 -5.28
N LYS A 78 -15.60 2.82 -4.69
CA LYS A 78 -15.84 1.61 -3.89
C LYS A 78 -16.64 1.86 -2.61
N GLU A 79 -16.48 3.01 -1.98
CA GLU A 79 -17.15 3.33 -0.71
C GLU A 79 -18.49 4.05 -0.88
N HIS A 80 -18.75 4.57 -2.08
CA HIS A 80 -20.00 5.28 -2.41
C HIS A 80 -20.66 4.71 -3.68
N PRO A 81 -20.82 3.37 -3.79
CA PRO A 81 -21.30 2.74 -5.02
C PRO A 81 -22.68 3.23 -5.45
N GLU A 82 -23.54 3.55 -4.47
CA GLU A 82 -24.91 4.01 -4.68
C GLU A 82 -25.02 5.38 -5.38
N LYS A 83 -23.90 6.08 -5.54
CA LYS A 83 -23.87 7.40 -6.20
C LYS A 83 -23.63 7.32 -7.71
N PHE A 84 -23.47 6.13 -8.26
CA PHE A 84 -23.15 5.92 -9.67
C PHE A 84 -24.25 5.15 -10.39
N ASP A 85 -24.63 5.62 -11.58
CA ASP A 85 -25.73 5.05 -12.36
C ASP A 85 -25.49 3.60 -12.80
N GLU A 86 -24.24 3.18 -12.90
CA GLU A 86 -23.86 1.81 -13.23
C GLU A 86 -24.05 0.81 -12.09
N TYR A 87 -24.20 1.29 -10.88
CA TYR A 87 -24.33 0.41 -9.72
C TYR A 87 -25.59 -0.45 -9.79
N ARG A 88 -25.43 -1.73 -9.50
CA ARG A 88 -26.53 -2.71 -9.36
C ARG A 88 -26.28 -3.53 -8.10
N ALA A 89 -27.32 -3.82 -7.35
CA ALA A 89 -27.23 -4.65 -6.15
C ALA A 89 -26.56 -6.00 -6.48
N GLY A 90 -25.55 -6.37 -5.71
CA GLY A 90 -24.77 -7.60 -5.91
C GLY A 90 -23.59 -7.47 -6.91
N MET A 91 -23.39 -6.29 -7.53
CA MET A 91 -22.22 -6.03 -8.36
C MET A 91 -20.98 -5.87 -7.49
N SER A 92 -19.84 -6.46 -7.94
CA SER A 92 -18.55 -6.21 -7.28
C SER A 92 -18.12 -4.75 -7.46
N THR A 93 -17.53 -4.16 -6.43
CA THR A 93 -17.06 -2.78 -6.48
C THR A 93 -15.93 -2.59 -7.51
N ASP A 94 -15.14 -3.62 -7.78
CA ASP A 94 -14.11 -3.58 -8.84
C ASP A 94 -14.71 -3.45 -10.23
N ARG A 95 -15.81 -4.18 -10.49
CA ARG A 95 -16.54 -4.03 -11.75
C ARG A 95 -17.14 -2.63 -11.89
N LEU A 96 -17.69 -2.07 -10.81
CA LEU A 96 -18.21 -0.71 -10.80
C LEU A 96 -17.10 0.30 -11.11
N VAL A 97 -15.94 0.19 -10.46
CA VAL A 97 -14.77 1.05 -10.73
C VAL A 97 -14.40 1.02 -12.22
N ASN A 98 -14.32 -0.19 -12.79
CA ASN A 98 -13.99 -0.32 -14.21
C ASN A 98 -15.03 0.35 -15.12
N LEU A 99 -16.32 0.16 -14.86
CA LEU A 99 -17.40 0.75 -15.66
C LEU A 99 -17.36 2.28 -15.59
N VAL A 100 -17.35 2.84 -14.38
CA VAL A 100 -17.33 4.29 -14.15
C VAL A 100 -16.08 4.94 -14.73
N CYS A 101 -14.90 4.40 -14.41
CA CYS A 101 -13.64 4.98 -14.86
C CYS A 101 -13.47 4.93 -16.38
N ASN A 102 -13.82 3.82 -17.03
CA ASN A 102 -13.77 3.73 -18.50
C ASN A 102 -14.73 4.71 -19.16
N ARG A 103 -15.95 4.87 -18.65
CA ARG A 103 -16.92 5.84 -19.16
C ARG A 103 -16.38 7.27 -19.02
N LEU A 104 -15.86 7.63 -17.85
CA LEU A 104 -15.30 8.96 -17.60
C LEU A 104 -14.10 9.27 -18.50
N LEU A 105 -13.29 8.29 -18.85
CA LEU A 105 -12.17 8.45 -19.75
C LEU A 105 -12.58 8.62 -21.21
N ASN A 106 -13.69 8.04 -21.61
CA ASN A 106 -14.23 8.13 -22.99
C ASN A 106 -15.11 9.37 -23.19
N ASN A 107 -15.74 9.87 -22.12
CA ASN A 107 -16.58 11.06 -22.10
C ASN A 107 -16.09 12.02 -21.01
N PRO A 108 -14.97 12.72 -21.19
CA PRO A 108 -14.52 13.70 -20.21
C PRO A 108 -15.59 14.78 -20.04
N VAL A 109 -16.07 14.97 -18.82
CA VAL A 109 -17.05 15.99 -18.50
C VAL A 109 -16.42 17.36 -18.69
N GLN A 110 -16.88 18.13 -19.66
CA GLN A 110 -16.26 19.40 -20.08
C GLN A 110 -16.38 20.54 -19.06
N GLU A 111 -17.16 20.39 -18.00
CA GLU A 111 -17.49 21.48 -17.06
C GLU A 111 -16.47 21.77 -15.95
N HIS A 112 -15.28 21.13 -15.97
CA HIS A 112 -14.35 21.19 -14.85
C HIS A 112 -13.05 21.92 -15.13
N TYR A 113 -13.10 23.01 -15.88
CA TYR A 113 -11.96 23.91 -15.94
C TYR A 113 -11.79 24.62 -14.58
N ASN A 114 -10.93 24.09 -13.74
CA ASN A 114 -10.39 24.81 -12.59
C ASN A 114 -9.02 25.36 -12.99
N PRO A 115 -8.89 26.67 -13.25
CA PRO A 115 -7.63 27.28 -13.73
C PRO A 115 -6.47 27.15 -12.74
N ILE A 116 -6.75 26.78 -11.49
CA ILE A 116 -5.73 26.58 -10.44
C ILE A 116 -5.14 25.17 -10.49
N LEU A 117 -5.87 24.21 -11.05
CA LEU A 117 -5.36 22.85 -11.26
C LEU A 117 -4.80 22.78 -12.68
N ALA A 118 -3.53 23.13 -12.86
CA ALA A 118 -2.81 22.87 -14.10
C ALA A 118 -3.08 21.42 -14.56
N PRO A 119 -3.21 21.14 -15.87
CA PRO A 119 -3.28 19.77 -16.35
C PRO A 119 -2.12 19.02 -15.72
N LYS A 120 -2.41 17.82 -15.18
CA LYS A 120 -1.36 16.96 -14.64
C LYS A 120 -0.38 16.78 -15.79
N ALA A 121 0.79 17.42 -15.71
CA ALA A 121 1.86 17.13 -16.65
C ALA A 121 2.00 15.61 -16.66
N ALA A 122 2.13 15.01 -17.84
CA ALA A 122 2.40 13.60 -17.98
C ALA A 122 3.45 13.25 -16.93
N SER A 123 3.15 12.30 -16.04
CA SER A 123 4.00 12.05 -14.88
C SER A 123 5.42 11.88 -15.40
N LYS A 124 6.34 12.74 -14.95
CA LYS A 124 7.75 12.66 -15.33
C LYS A 124 8.19 11.22 -15.05
N PRO A 125 8.80 10.53 -16.00
CA PRO A 125 9.34 9.20 -15.75
C PRO A 125 10.24 9.24 -14.52
N PHE A 126 10.24 8.19 -13.73
CA PHE A 126 11.13 8.09 -12.57
C PHE A 126 12.57 8.35 -13.00
N SER A 127 13.25 9.18 -12.24
CA SER A 127 14.68 9.46 -12.44
C SER A 127 15.41 9.39 -11.11
N LEU A 128 16.31 8.43 -11.00
CA LEU A 128 17.17 8.30 -9.81
C LEU A 128 18.09 9.52 -9.64
N LYS A 129 18.34 10.29 -10.71
CA LYS A 129 19.16 11.51 -10.70
C LYS A 129 18.52 12.66 -9.90
N ASP A 130 17.23 12.57 -9.63
CA ASP A 130 16.49 13.56 -8.82
C ASP A 130 16.72 13.38 -7.31
N TYR A 131 17.56 12.40 -6.92
CA TYR A 131 17.82 12.01 -5.54
C TYR A 131 19.31 11.97 -5.22
N ASP A 132 19.69 12.49 -4.05
CA ASP A 132 20.95 12.15 -3.41
C ASP A 132 20.76 10.87 -2.60
N LEU A 133 21.62 9.89 -2.83
CA LEU A 133 21.54 8.60 -2.16
C LEU A 133 22.65 8.45 -1.12
N LEU A 134 22.25 8.16 0.14
CA LEU A 134 23.18 7.67 1.14
C LEU A 134 23.03 6.15 1.26
N LYS A 135 24.12 5.44 0.97
CA LYS A 135 24.20 3.98 1.12
C LYS A 135 24.61 3.63 2.55
N PHE A 136 24.10 2.49 3.01
CA PHE A 136 24.52 1.91 4.29
C PHE A 136 25.82 1.13 4.10
N ASP A 137 26.91 1.64 4.65
CA ASP A 137 28.20 0.94 4.65
C ASP A 137 28.36 0.15 5.95
N THR A 138 28.60 -1.16 5.85
CA THR A 138 28.79 -2.03 7.00
C THR A 138 30.09 -1.74 7.75
N GLY A 139 31.07 -1.11 7.10
CA GLY A 139 32.36 -0.71 7.68
C GLY A 139 32.37 0.71 8.28
N ASP A 140 31.39 1.56 7.97
CA ASP A 140 31.33 2.95 8.43
C ASP A 140 30.08 3.27 9.24
N ARG A 141 30.27 3.41 10.56
CA ARG A 141 29.20 3.76 11.48
C ARG A 141 28.53 5.12 11.20
N ASN A 142 29.20 6.04 10.56
CA ASN A 142 28.61 7.34 10.26
C ASN A 142 27.54 7.24 9.18
N THR A 143 27.73 6.34 8.21
CA THR A 143 26.72 6.04 7.21
C THR A 143 25.53 5.25 7.79
N GLN A 144 25.73 4.51 8.89
CA GLN A 144 24.71 3.66 9.52
C GLN A 144 23.75 4.46 10.42
N LYS A 145 24.27 5.45 11.16
CA LYS A 145 23.50 6.24 12.15
C LYS A 145 22.19 6.83 11.62
N PRO A 146 22.14 7.42 10.42
CA PRO A 146 20.89 8.01 9.89
C PRO A 146 19.77 7.00 9.69
N PHE A 147 20.07 5.73 9.46
CA PHE A 147 19.08 4.65 9.26
C PHE A 147 18.43 4.19 10.58
N TYR A 148 19.05 4.44 11.71
CA TYR A 148 18.56 4.01 13.02
C TYR A 148 17.11 4.43 13.29
N PHE A 149 16.74 5.64 12.91
CA PHE A 149 15.39 6.17 13.13
C PHE A 149 14.30 5.44 12.34
N TYR A 150 14.66 4.75 11.28
CA TYR A 150 13.73 3.99 10.44
C TYR A 150 13.59 2.54 10.89
N PHE A 151 14.68 1.93 11.34
CA PHE A 151 14.71 0.51 11.67
C PHE A 151 14.43 0.20 13.15
N LYS A 152 14.84 1.07 14.08
CA LYS A 152 14.61 0.86 15.52
C LYS A 152 13.12 0.72 15.87
N PRO A 153 12.21 1.60 15.40
CA PRO A 153 10.79 1.46 15.71
C PRO A 153 10.15 0.19 15.14
N ARG A 154 10.81 -0.43 14.16
CA ARG A 154 10.42 -1.68 13.52
C ARG A 154 11.07 -2.92 14.12
N GLY A 155 11.89 -2.76 15.16
CA GLY A 155 12.60 -3.86 15.80
C GLY A 155 13.66 -4.54 14.92
N ILE A 156 13.96 -3.95 13.74
CA ILE A 156 14.94 -4.54 12.81
C ILE A 156 16.34 -4.27 13.29
N ASP A 157 17.04 -5.34 13.68
CA ASP A 157 18.36 -5.29 14.27
C ASP A 157 19.46 -4.95 13.24
N LEU A 158 20.63 -4.57 13.76
CA LEU A 158 21.77 -4.18 12.92
C LEU A 158 22.28 -5.35 12.08
N TYR A 159 22.17 -6.57 12.57
CA TYR A 159 22.59 -7.77 11.84
C TYR A 159 21.73 -7.98 10.58
N THR A 160 20.42 -7.81 10.70
CA THR A 160 19.49 -7.84 9.57
C THR A 160 19.78 -6.71 8.59
N GLN A 161 20.04 -5.48 9.09
CA GLN A 161 20.42 -4.36 8.24
C GLN A 161 21.70 -4.67 7.46
N TYR A 162 22.69 -5.32 8.06
CA TYR A 162 23.93 -5.76 7.38
C TYR A 162 23.62 -6.77 6.26
N ALA A 163 22.73 -7.72 6.50
CA ALA A 163 22.35 -8.70 5.49
C ALA A 163 21.70 -8.04 4.26
N PHE A 164 20.89 -7.01 4.48
CA PHE A 164 20.14 -6.30 3.43
C PHE A 164 20.78 -4.99 2.96
N ASN A 165 22.01 -4.67 3.35
CA ASN A 165 22.65 -3.35 3.15
C ASN A 165 22.67 -2.83 1.71
N LYS A 166 22.58 -3.72 0.72
CA LYS A 166 22.56 -3.38 -0.71
C LYS A 166 21.13 -3.12 -1.24
N HIS A 167 20.11 -3.38 -0.43
CA HIS A 167 18.72 -3.40 -0.86
C HIS A 167 17.89 -2.24 -0.28
N PHE A 168 18.50 -1.31 0.42
CA PHE A 168 17.88 -0.08 0.88
C PHE A 168 18.88 1.08 0.87
N VAL A 169 18.39 2.30 0.79
CA VAL A 169 19.17 3.54 0.84
C VAL A 169 18.37 4.62 1.57
N LEU A 170 19.04 5.69 2.03
CA LEU A 170 18.31 6.95 2.26
C LEU A 170 18.34 7.76 0.97
N ALA A 171 17.17 8.13 0.50
CA ALA A 171 16.99 8.92 -0.70
C ALA A 171 16.51 10.34 -0.32
N THR A 172 17.30 11.34 -0.66
CA THR A 172 16.97 12.75 -0.44
C THR A 172 16.54 13.38 -1.76
N LYS A 173 15.24 13.70 -1.86
CA LYS A 173 14.68 14.41 -3.03
C LYS A 173 14.84 15.92 -2.84
N HIS A 174 15.37 16.59 -3.86
CA HIS A 174 15.41 18.04 -3.95
C HIS A 174 14.18 18.55 -4.68
N ARG A 175 13.47 19.48 -4.07
CA ARG A 175 12.33 20.14 -4.70
C ARG A 175 12.73 21.50 -5.28
N ASN A 176 11.99 21.94 -6.28
CA ASN A 176 12.19 23.23 -6.92
C ASN A 176 11.99 24.43 -5.97
N ASP A 177 11.28 24.23 -4.84
CA ASP A 177 11.08 25.23 -3.79
C ASP A 177 12.22 25.28 -2.75
N GLY A 178 13.31 24.54 -3.00
CA GLY A 178 14.48 24.45 -2.10
C GLY A 178 14.32 23.51 -0.92
N LEU A 179 13.15 22.91 -0.71
CA LEU A 179 12.95 21.94 0.35
C LEU A 179 13.57 20.58 -0.02
N LYS A 180 14.07 19.91 1.00
CA LYS A 180 14.67 18.57 0.88
C LYS A 180 13.90 17.59 1.75
N TYR A 181 13.62 16.40 1.21
CA TYR A 181 12.98 15.31 1.95
C TYR A 181 13.86 14.08 1.87
N THR A 182 14.20 13.54 3.03
CA THR A 182 14.96 12.29 3.13
C THR A 182 14.06 11.19 3.63
N ASN A 183 13.91 10.13 2.85
CA ASN A 183 13.15 8.94 3.19
C ASN A 183 14.05 7.70 3.15
N LEU A 184 13.71 6.69 3.95
CA LEU A 184 14.23 5.35 3.68
C LEU A 184 13.57 4.86 2.39
N ALA A 185 14.38 4.41 1.45
CA ALA A 185 13.95 3.98 0.14
C ALA A 185 14.41 2.55 -0.15
N PHE A 186 13.49 1.78 -0.72
CA PHE A 186 13.69 0.43 -1.19
C PHE A 186 13.63 0.46 -2.72
N PRO A 187 14.79 0.28 -3.42
CA PRO A 187 14.83 0.36 -4.88
C PRO A 187 13.97 -0.72 -5.54
N LEU A 188 13.16 -0.31 -6.51
CA LEU A 188 12.33 -1.21 -7.32
C LEU A 188 13.05 -1.51 -8.62
N THR A 189 13.14 -2.79 -8.98
CA THR A 189 13.70 -3.28 -10.24
C THR A 189 12.72 -4.23 -10.92
N GLN A 190 12.81 -4.39 -12.22
CA GLN A 190 12.10 -5.45 -12.92
C GLN A 190 12.87 -6.77 -12.78
N PRO A 191 12.17 -7.93 -12.67
CA PRO A 191 12.85 -9.23 -12.64
C PRO A 191 13.76 -9.41 -13.85
N GLY A 192 15.03 -9.76 -13.59
CA GLY A 192 16.03 -9.92 -14.66
C GLY A 192 16.70 -8.63 -15.14
N ASP A 193 16.24 -7.46 -14.70
CA ASP A 193 16.87 -6.18 -14.98
C ASP A 193 17.26 -5.46 -13.67
N ASN A 194 18.52 -5.05 -13.57
CA ASN A 194 19.03 -4.33 -12.40
C ASN A 194 18.77 -2.81 -12.46
N THR A 195 18.12 -2.33 -13.53
CA THR A 195 17.77 -0.92 -13.65
C THR A 195 16.72 -0.55 -12.61
N ILE A 196 17.01 0.47 -11.81
CA ILE A 196 16.06 0.99 -10.81
C ILE A 196 14.96 1.76 -11.53
N VAL A 197 13.75 1.22 -11.49
CA VAL A 197 12.55 1.77 -12.13
C VAL A 197 11.64 2.53 -11.16
N GLY A 198 12.04 2.63 -9.90
CA GLY A 198 11.29 3.32 -8.86
C GLY A 198 11.90 3.15 -7.48
N LEU A 199 11.29 3.81 -6.51
CA LEU A 199 11.59 3.67 -5.08
C LEU A 199 10.29 3.49 -4.30
N GLU A 200 10.25 2.49 -3.42
CA GLU A 200 9.28 2.46 -2.35
C GLU A 200 9.85 3.27 -1.18
N GLU A 201 9.11 4.27 -0.69
CA GLU A 201 9.62 5.22 0.28
C GLU A 201 8.88 5.14 1.61
N ARG A 202 9.62 5.30 2.69
CA ARG A 202 9.14 5.41 4.08
C ARG A 202 9.70 6.66 4.71
N GLY A 203 8.81 7.54 5.14
CA GLY A 203 9.18 8.74 5.87
C GLY A 203 9.73 8.42 7.26
N ARG A 204 10.49 9.37 7.81
CA ARG A 204 10.99 9.24 9.19
C ARG A 204 9.81 9.24 10.17
N PRO A 205 9.72 8.29 11.10
CA PRO A 205 8.72 8.31 12.17
C PRO A 205 8.79 9.62 12.97
N ARG A 206 7.62 10.20 13.27
CA ARG A 206 7.56 11.38 14.15
C ARG A 206 7.71 10.96 15.61
N MET A 207 8.14 11.91 16.46
CA MET A 207 8.33 11.64 17.88
C MET A 207 7.02 11.33 18.62
N ASP A 208 5.89 11.80 18.10
CA ASP A 208 4.54 11.56 18.63
C ASP A 208 3.93 10.22 18.18
N GLY A 209 4.69 9.41 17.41
CA GLY A 209 4.21 8.12 16.87
C GLY A 209 3.22 8.26 15.73
N SER A 210 2.92 9.50 15.25
CA SER A 210 2.00 9.70 14.13
C SER A 210 2.56 9.11 12.84
N SER A 211 1.62 8.72 11.93
CA SER A 211 1.96 8.07 10.67
C SER A 211 2.90 8.91 9.84
N THR A 212 3.88 8.23 9.28
CA THR A 212 4.86 8.82 8.39
C THR A 212 4.48 8.57 6.93
N TYR A 213 5.13 9.28 6.04
CA TYR A 213 4.96 9.05 4.61
C TYR A 213 5.23 7.57 4.25
N LYS A 214 4.30 6.98 3.51
CA LYS A 214 4.41 5.66 2.90
C LYS A 214 3.92 5.79 1.46
N GLY A 215 4.78 5.47 0.50
CA GLY A 215 4.40 5.58 -0.91
C GLY A 215 5.49 5.12 -1.85
N LYS A 216 5.25 5.29 -3.13
CA LYS A 216 6.25 5.13 -4.18
C LYS A 216 6.70 6.51 -4.65
N ALA A 217 7.96 6.64 -5.02
CA ALA A 217 8.49 7.85 -5.63
C ALA A 217 7.74 8.19 -6.92
N GLU A 218 7.61 9.48 -7.20
CA GLU A 218 6.93 9.97 -8.39
C GLU A 218 7.53 9.37 -9.67
N GLY A 219 6.67 8.89 -10.57
CA GLY A 219 7.07 8.27 -11.84
C GLY A 219 7.55 6.83 -11.74
N SER A 220 7.60 6.23 -10.52
CA SER A 220 7.99 4.83 -10.36
C SER A 220 7.10 3.89 -11.17
N ASN A 221 7.71 2.92 -11.85
CA ASN A 221 6.99 1.80 -12.46
C ASN A 221 6.51 0.84 -11.36
N GLY A 222 5.35 1.14 -10.78
CA GLY A 222 4.75 0.30 -9.74
C GLY A 222 3.98 -0.89 -10.27
N SER A 223 3.78 -1.01 -11.59
CA SER A 223 3.05 -2.11 -12.22
C SER A 223 3.90 -3.36 -12.45
N GLU A 224 5.21 -3.19 -12.60
CA GLU A 224 6.17 -4.28 -12.87
C GLU A 224 7.34 -4.26 -11.88
N GLY A 225 7.68 -3.10 -11.34
CA GLY A 225 8.79 -2.93 -10.40
C GLY A 225 8.49 -3.60 -9.05
N LEU A 226 9.46 -4.38 -8.61
CA LEU A 226 9.49 -5.08 -7.31
C LEU A 226 10.73 -4.65 -6.53
N TRP A 227 10.63 -4.58 -5.22
CA TRP A 227 11.84 -4.65 -4.42
C TRP A 227 12.29 -6.11 -4.35
N ILE A 228 13.49 -6.38 -4.83
CA ILE A 228 14.06 -7.73 -4.89
C ILE A 228 15.34 -7.75 -4.05
N ALA A 229 15.32 -8.45 -2.93
CA ALA A 229 16.48 -8.64 -2.09
C ALA A 229 17.09 -10.02 -2.32
N ASN A 230 18.06 -10.04 -3.19
CA ASN A 230 18.87 -11.20 -3.53
C ASN A 230 20.21 -11.12 -2.77
N LEU A 231 20.23 -11.62 -1.54
CA LEU A 231 21.34 -11.40 -0.59
C LEU A 231 22.65 -12.05 -1.04
N LYS A 232 22.60 -13.04 -1.93
CA LYS A 232 23.77 -13.79 -2.42
C LYS A 232 24.07 -13.55 -3.88
N ASN A 233 23.29 -12.68 -4.56
CA ASN A 233 23.39 -12.41 -6.00
C ASN A 233 23.27 -13.70 -6.84
N GLU A 234 22.40 -14.65 -6.41
CA GLU A 234 22.12 -15.84 -7.18
C GLU A 234 21.40 -15.46 -8.49
N PRO A 235 21.76 -16.02 -9.66
CA PRO A 235 21.00 -15.83 -10.89
C PRO A 235 19.54 -16.21 -10.69
N LEU A 236 18.58 -15.39 -11.16
CA LEU A 236 17.16 -15.59 -10.88
C LEU A 236 16.64 -16.95 -11.39
N ASP A 237 17.13 -17.43 -12.52
CA ASP A 237 16.82 -18.75 -13.09
C ASP A 237 17.29 -19.94 -12.22
N ARG A 238 18.18 -19.69 -11.24
CA ARG A 238 18.71 -20.67 -10.29
C ARG A 238 18.22 -20.48 -8.86
N VAL A 239 17.40 -19.48 -8.63
CA VAL A 239 16.77 -19.23 -7.32
C VAL A 239 15.91 -20.43 -6.95
N GLY A 240 16.10 -20.96 -5.73
CA GLY A 240 15.34 -22.09 -5.21
C GLY A 240 14.09 -21.70 -4.42
N GLY A 241 14.04 -20.48 -3.90
CA GLY A 241 12.89 -20.00 -3.11
C GLY A 241 12.69 -18.51 -3.19
N VAL A 242 11.45 -18.07 -3.35
CA VAL A 242 11.02 -16.65 -3.40
C VAL A 242 10.00 -16.41 -2.30
N GLY A 243 10.36 -15.60 -1.30
CA GLY A 243 9.43 -15.10 -0.29
C GLY A 243 8.73 -13.82 -0.76
N TRP A 244 7.39 -13.80 -0.75
CA TRP A 244 6.58 -12.69 -1.21
C TRP A 244 5.94 -11.94 -0.04
N PHE A 245 6.11 -10.62 0.00
CA PHE A 245 5.67 -9.75 1.08
C PHE A 245 5.00 -8.48 0.53
N GLU A 246 4.17 -7.85 1.34
CA GLU A 246 3.57 -6.56 1.00
C GLU A 246 4.54 -5.39 1.18
N SER A 247 5.48 -5.52 2.11
CA SER A 247 6.50 -4.50 2.33
C SER A 247 7.90 -5.09 2.55
N ALA A 248 8.92 -4.30 2.26
CA ALA A 248 10.30 -4.67 2.53
C ALA A 248 10.57 -4.83 4.05
N TYR A 249 9.85 -4.10 4.91
CA TYR A 249 9.95 -4.30 6.35
C TYR A 249 9.50 -5.69 6.79
N ASP A 250 8.40 -6.21 6.21
CA ASP A 250 7.90 -7.55 6.53
C ASP A 250 8.88 -8.62 6.09
N ALA A 251 9.48 -8.45 4.91
CA ALA A 251 10.54 -9.33 4.41
C ALA A 251 11.77 -9.35 5.34
N MET A 252 12.21 -8.18 5.80
CA MET A 252 13.34 -8.08 6.74
C MET A 252 12.98 -8.66 8.12
N SER A 253 11.74 -8.45 8.59
CA SER A 253 11.23 -9.03 9.84
C SER A 253 11.17 -10.55 9.77
N PHE A 254 10.62 -11.09 8.68
CA PHE A 254 10.59 -12.54 8.43
C PHE A 254 12.00 -13.13 8.44
N TYR A 255 12.96 -12.51 7.74
CA TYR A 255 14.35 -12.94 7.77
C TYR A 255 14.91 -12.93 9.18
N GLN A 256 14.68 -11.88 9.96
CA GLN A 256 15.20 -11.75 11.32
C GLN A 256 14.66 -12.84 12.24
N ILE A 257 13.35 -13.12 12.16
CA ILE A 257 12.69 -14.18 12.95
C ILE A 257 13.26 -15.56 12.60
N HIS A 258 13.46 -15.83 11.30
CA HIS A 258 13.78 -17.17 10.80
C HIS A 258 15.26 -17.37 10.47
N ARG A 259 16.12 -16.38 10.69
CA ARG A 259 17.51 -16.38 10.20
C ARG A 259 18.34 -17.61 10.63
N GLU A 260 18.12 -18.13 11.83
CA GLU A 260 18.86 -19.33 12.28
C GLU A 260 18.38 -20.58 11.53
N ALA A 261 17.08 -20.75 11.34
CA ALA A 261 16.52 -21.84 10.52
C ALA A 261 16.97 -21.72 9.04
N ILE A 262 16.98 -20.50 8.50
CA ILE A 262 17.45 -20.22 7.14
C ILE A 262 18.94 -20.60 6.98
N LYS A 263 19.80 -20.25 7.95
CA LYS A 263 21.21 -20.62 7.93
C LYS A 263 21.46 -22.13 7.97
N GLN A 264 20.60 -22.86 8.67
CA GLN A 264 20.67 -24.32 8.77
C GLN A 264 20.18 -25.04 7.51
N ASN A 265 19.44 -24.32 6.64
CA ASN A 265 18.95 -24.87 5.35
C ASN A 265 19.84 -24.31 4.22
N PRO A 266 20.76 -25.15 3.63
CA PRO A 266 21.68 -24.69 2.59
C PRO A 266 21.00 -24.12 1.35
N GLU A 267 19.84 -24.65 0.95
CA GLU A 267 19.12 -24.19 -0.22
C GLU A 267 18.49 -22.81 0.02
N LEU A 268 17.77 -22.61 1.12
CA LEU A 268 17.23 -21.30 1.50
C LEU A 268 18.30 -20.27 1.76
N SER A 269 19.41 -20.69 2.39
CA SER A 269 20.55 -19.79 2.70
C SER A 269 21.28 -19.29 1.46
N ARG A 270 21.39 -20.11 0.40
CA ARG A 270 22.12 -19.77 -0.83
C ARG A 270 21.22 -19.27 -1.95
N LYS A 271 20.03 -19.85 -2.09
CA LYS A 271 19.16 -19.64 -3.23
C LYS A 271 17.83 -18.97 -2.89
N GLY A 272 17.65 -18.53 -1.65
CA GLY A 272 16.44 -17.80 -1.23
C GLY A 272 16.55 -16.30 -1.51
N ILE A 273 15.48 -15.73 -2.06
CA ILE A 273 15.34 -14.28 -2.24
C ILE A 273 14.05 -13.77 -1.62
N TYR A 274 14.01 -12.46 -1.34
CA TYR A 274 12.87 -11.79 -0.72
C TYR A 274 12.34 -10.73 -1.67
N VAL A 275 11.03 -10.70 -1.85
CA VAL A 275 10.37 -9.80 -2.80
C VAL A 275 9.26 -9.04 -2.10
N SER A 276 9.24 -7.72 -2.28
CA SER A 276 8.12 -6.88 -1.84
C SER A 276 7.41 -6.25 -3.04
N THR A 277 6.08 -6.30 -3.02
CA THR A 277 5.21 -5.67 -4.01
C THR A 277 5.01 -4.18 -3.77
N GLY A 278 5.41 -3.70 -2.56
CA GLY A 278 5.21 -2.32 -2.15
C GLY A 278 3.74 -1.94 -1.97
N GLY A 279 2.95 -2.85 -1.41
CA GLY A 279 1.50 -2.82 -1.27
C GLY A 279 0.84 -3.89 -2.14
N SER A 280 -0.36 -3.59 -2.67
CA SER A 280 -1.11 -4.54 -3.50
C SER A 280 -0.30 -5.06 -4.69
N PRO A 281 -0.17 -6.38 -4.86
CA PRO A 281 0.53 -6.96 -5.99
C PRO A 281 -0.20 -6.71 -7.31
N THR A 282 0.56 -6.61 -8.39
CA THR A 282 0.03 -6.50 -9.74
C THR A 282 0.26 -7.79 -10.53
N LYS A 283 -0.53 -7.99 -11.60
CA LYS A 283 -0.31 -9.10 -12.52
C LYS A 283 1.08 -9.05 -13.15
N GLY A 284 1.56 -7.86 -13.52
CA GLY A 284 2.89 -7.66 -14.12
C GLY A 284 4.02 -8.08 -13.19
N GLN A 285 3.94 -7.67 -11.91
CA GLN A 285 4.91 -8.06 -10.89
C GLN A 285 4.98 -9.57 -10.69
N ILE A 286 3.81 -10.21 -10.50
CA ILE A 286 3.75 -11.65 -10.25
C ILE A 286 4.25 -12.42 -11.49
N LYS A 287 3.71 -12.10 -12.66
CA LYS A 287 4.06 -12.76 -13.91
C LYS A 287 5.57 -12.65 -14.22
N GLY A 288 6.11 -11.42 -14.17
CA GLY A 288 7.52 -11.20 -14.45
C GLY A 288 8.45 -11.98 -13.52
N MET A 289 8.08 -12.09 -12.21
CA MET A 289 8.90 -12.84 -11.27
C MET A 289 8.77 -14.36 -11.45
N LEU A 290 7.57 -14.88 -11.76
CA LEU A 290 7.37 -16.29 -12.08
C LEU A 290 8.17 -16.71 -13.31
N GLU A 291 8.18 -15.88 -14.35
CA GLU A 291 8.97 -16.11 -15.58
C GLU A 291 10.49 -16.09 -15.30
N ALA A 292 10.94 -15.18 -14.43
CA ALA A 292 12.36 -15.05 -14.07
C ALA A 292 12.86 -16.17 -13.14
N THR A 293 11.96 -16.83 -12.38
CA THR A 293 12.31 -17.84 -11.38
C THR A 293 11.57 -19.16 -11.61
N PRO A 294 11.73 -19.83 -12.79
CA PRO A 294 10.88 -20.94 -13.23
C PRO A 294 11.01 -22.21 -12.37
N GLN A 295 12.11 -22.34 -11.62
CA GLN A 295 12.38 -23.51 -10.78
C GLN A 295 12.14 -23.26 -9.29
N ALA A 296 11.77 -22.04 -8.93
CA ALA A 296 11.66 -21.65 -7.53
C ALA A 296 10.38 -22.16 -6.86
N GLN A 297 10.47 -22.40 -5.56
CA GLN A 297 9.30 -22.45 -4.69
C GLN A 297 8.91 -21.02 -4.26
N HIS A 298 7.64 -20.71 -4.34
CA HIS A 298 7.10 -19.41 -3.96
C HIS A 298 6.40 -19.49 -2.61
N TYR A 299 6.88 -18.73 -1.63
CA TYR A 299 6.35 -18.65 -0.28
C TYR A 299 5.56 -17.36 -0.14
N LEU A 300 4.24 -17.44 -0.03
CA LEU A 300 3.34 -16.30 0.09
C LEU A 300 3.23 -15.90 1.57
N CYS A 301 3.87 -14.79 1.91
CA CYS A 301 4.00 -14.25 3.26
C CYS A 301 3.23 -12.92 3.39
N PHE A 302 2.07 -12.81 2.72
CA PHE A 302 1.22 -11.62 2.75
C PHE A 302 0.54 -11.43 4.11
N ASP A 303 0.05 -10.22 4.37
CA ASP A 303 -0.57 -9.84 5.63
C ASP A 303 -1.76 -10.74 6.01
N ASN A 304 -2.00 -10.92 7.31
CA ASN A 304 -3.11 -11.70 7.84
C ASN A 304 -4.39 -10.87 7.91
N ASP A 305 -4.76 -10.23 6.80
CA ASP A 305 -6.00 -9.48 6.68
C ASP A 305 -6.78 -9.89 5.40
N LYS A 306 -7.90 -9.22 5.15
CA LYS A 306 -8.72 -9.52 3.98
C LYS A 306 -7.93 -9.30 2.68
N ALA A 307 -7.15 -8.23 2.58
CA ALA A 307 -6.38 -7.91 1.38
C ALA A 307 -5.30 -8.96 1.12
N GLY A 308 -4.55 -9.36 2.16
CA GLY A 308 -3.53 -10.41 2.03
C GLY A 308 -4.09 -11.74 1.55
N ARG A 309 -5.30 -12.12 2.02
CA ARG A 309 -5.99 -13.31 1.50
C ARG A 309 -6.38 -13.17 0.01
N GLU A 310 -6.86 -12.00 -0.41
CA GLU A 310 -7.15 -11.70 -1.81
C GLU A 310 -5.89 -11.75 -2.67
N PHE A 311 -4.74 -11.32 -2.15
CA PHE A 311 -3.44 -11.38 -2.84
C PHE A 311 -2.94 -12.82 -3.02
N VAL A 312 -3.15 -13.68 -2.02
CA VAL A 312 -2.87 -15.11 -2.13
C VAL A 312 -3.65 -15.73 -3.29
N GLU A 313 -4.95 -15.45 -3.38
CA GLU A 313 -5.79 -16.01 -4.44
C GLU A 313 -5.44 -15.45 -5.82
N LEU A 314 -5.13 -14.15 -5.91
CA LEU A 314 -4.63 -13.54 -7.15
C LEU A 314 -3.33 -14.20 -7.60
N PHE A 315 -2.38 -14.44 -6.68
CA PHE A 315 -1.11 -15.10 -6.99
C PHE A 315 -1.34 -16.50 -7.52
N LYS A 316 -2.15 -17.32 -6.83
CA LYS A 316 -2.47 -18.69 -7.23
C LYS A 316 -3.12 -18.75 -8.62
N GLN A 317 -4.03 -17.81 -8.91
CA GLN A 317 -4.67 -17.69 -10.21
C GLN A 317 -3.61 -17.45 -11.30
N ILE A 318 -2.73 -16.46 -11.11
CA ILE A 318 -1.69 -16.11 -12.10
C ILE A 318 -0.68 -17.26 -12.25
N ALA A 319 -0.26 -17.89 -11.15
CA ALA A 319 0.64 -19.03 -11.18
C ALA A 319 0.04 -20.20 -12.00
N LYS A 320 -1.26 -20.47 -11.84
CA LYS A 320 -1.98 -21.45 -12.64
C LYS A 320 -2.03 -21.06 -14.13
N GLU A 321 -2.31 -19.77 -14.44
CA GLU A 321 -2.30 -19.25 -15.81
C GLU A 321 -0.92 -19.39 -16.48
N GLN A 322 0.16 -19.34 -15.69
CA GLN A 322 1.55 -19.51 -16.14
C GLN A 322 2.01 -20.99 -16.13
N GLY A 323 1.14 -21.93 -15.77
CA GLY A 323 1.49 -23.37 -15.74
C GLY A 323 2.43 -23.75 -14.60
N ILE A 324 2.54 -22.93 -13.55
CA ILE A 324 3.35 -23.26 -12.36
C ILE A 324 2.69 -24.41 -11.61
N ASN A 325 3.51 -25.40 -11.22
CA ASN A 325 3.04 -26.53 -10.40
C ASN A 325 2.49 -25.98 -9.06
N PRO A 326 1.23 -26.30 -8.66
CA PRO A 326 0.66 -25.86 -7.38
C PRO A 326 1.54 -26.20 -6.15
N ASP A 327 2.28 -27.30 -6.20
CA ASP A 327 3.20 -27.71 -5.13
C ASP A 327 4.37 -26.73 -4.93
N ASN A 328 4.65 -25.90 -5.94
CA ASN A 328 5.65 -24.85 -5.86
C ASN A 328 5.12 -23.54 -5.25
N VAL A 329 3.84 -23.49 -4.83
CA VAL A 329 3.24 -22.32 -4.21
C VAL A 329 2.75 -22.68 -2.81
N ARG A 330 3.36 -22.08 -1.79
CA ARG A 330 3.04 -22.34 -0.38
C ARG A 330 2.66 -21.05 0.31
N VAL A 331 1.57 -21.07 1.09
CA VAL A 331 1.21 -19.97 1.97
C VAL A 331 1.93 -20.15 3.30
N MET A 332 2.62 -19.10 3.74
CA MET A 332 3.28 -19.06 5.05
C MET A 332 2.34 -18.34 6.03
N PRO A 333 1.71 -19.06 6.95
CA PRO A 333 0.73 -18.45 7.84
C PRO A 333 1.41 -17.53 8.86
N ILE A 334 0.88 -16.33 8.99
CA ILE A 334 1.19 -15.43 10.10
C ILE A 334 0.38 -15.90 11.31
N PRO A 335 0.93 -15.86 12.55
CA PRO A 335 0.17 -16.14 13.76
C PRO A 335 -1.14 -15.33 13.82
N MET A 336 -2.23 -15.94 14.26
CA MET A 336 -3.58 -15.32 14.26
C MET A 336 -3.65 -14.00 15.02
N TRP A 337 -2.80 -13.81 16.02
CA TRP A 337 -2.75 -12.61 16.83
C TRP A 337 -2.03 -11.43 16.14
N ALA A 338 -1.23 -11.67 15.11
CA ALA A 338 -0.48 -10.63 14.40
C ALA A 338 -1.11 -10.31 13.05
N LYS A 339 -0.96 -9.06 12.61
CA LYS A 339 -1.40 -8.63 11.29
C LYS A 339 -0.36 -8.95 10.22
N ASP A 340 0.89 -8.62 10.46
CA ASP A 340 1.99 -8.73 9.53
C ASP A 340 3.25 -9.29 10.20
N TRP A 341 4.31 -9.55 9.43
CA TRP A 341 5.56 -10.10 9.98
C TRP A 341 6.31 -9.10 10.85
N ASN A 342 6.11 -7.81 10.69
CA ASN A 342 6.70 -6.83 11.58
C ASN A 342 6.00 -6.80 12.94
N ASP A 343 4.68 -7.00 12.98
CA ASP A 343 3.95 -7.20 14.22
C ASP A 343 4.40 -8.48 14.95
N VAL A 344 4.68 -9.57 14.23
CA VAL A 344 5.26 -10.79 14.82
C VAL A 344 6.62 -10.51 15.43
N LEU A 345 7.50 -9.76 14.75
CA LEU A 345 8.81 -9.40 15.26
C LEU A 345 8.74 -8.54 16.52
N LEU A 346 7.74 -7.66 16.60
CA LEU A 346 7.54 -6.73 17.71
C LEU A 346 6.72 -7.33 18.85
N ASP A 347 6.22 -8.56 18.72
CA ASP A 347 5.27 -9.19 19.64
C ASP A 347 4.03 -8.30 19.89
N LYS A 348 3.50 -7.73 18.80
CA LYS A 348 2.41 -6.75 18.83
C LYS A 348 1.11 -7.37 18.30
N PRO A 349 0.11 -7.58 19.15
CA PRO A 349 -1.20 -8.09 18.72
C PRO A 349 -1.90 -7.12 17.76
N SER A 350 -2.62 -7.66 16.77
CA SER A 350 -3.45 -6.88 15.85
C SER A 350 -4.66 -6.28 16.58
N GLU A 351 -5.17 -5.15 16.06
CA GLU A 351 -6.38 -4.53 16.61
C GLU A 351 -7.61 -5.45 16.54
N GLU A 352 -7.68 -6.28 15.49
CA GLU A 352 -8.77 -7.27 15.35
C GLU A 352 -8.68 -8.34 16.43
N HIS A 353 -7.47 -8.82 16.73
CA HIS A 353 -7.26 -9.79 17.80
C HIS A 353 -7.59 -9.21 19.19
N ILE A 354 -7.16 -7.98 19.46
CA ILE A 354 -7.51 -7.29 20.74
C ILE A 354 -9.03 -7.18 20.88
N LYS A 355 -9.73 -6.74 19.83
CA LYS A 355 -11.21 -6.64 19.85
C LYS A 355 -11.90 -7.99 20.02
N SER A 356 -11.35 -9.07 19.47
CA SER A 356 -11.92 -10.42 19.68
C SER A 356 -11.81 -10.85 21.13
N LEU A 357 -10.70 -10.57 21.79
CA LEU A 357 -10.51 -10.86 23.21
C LEU A 357 -11.42 -9.99 24.10
N GLU A 358 -11.60 -8.71 23.76
CA GLU A 358 -12.51 -7.80 24.48
C GLU A 358 -13.98 -8.25 24.37
N GLY A 359 -14.39 -8.80 23.20
CA GLY A 359 -15.73 -9.33 22.98
C GLY A 359 -16.01 -10.66 23.72
N GLU A 360 -14.99 -11.41 24.08
CA GLU A 360 -15.11 -12.63 24.90
C GLU A 360 -15.23 -12.32 26.40
N PHE A 361 -14.88 -11.13 26.85
CA PHE A 361 -15.07 -10.62 28.20
C PHE A 361 -16.34 -9.76 28.30
N GLU A 362 -17.54 -10.32 28.02
CA GLU A 362 -18.74 -9.73 28.60
C GLU A 362 -18.64 -9.89 30.14
N PRO A 363 -18.68 -8.78 30.92
CA PRO A 363 -18.66 -8.90 32.38
C PRO A 363 -19.90 -9.69 32.74
N LEU A 364 -19.69 -10.85 33.40
CA LEU A 364 -20.76 -11.61 34.06
C LEU A 364 -21.58 -10.59 34.85
N GLY A 365 -22.83 -10.39 34.44
CA GLY A 365 -23.72 -9.39 35.01
C GLY A 365 -23.69 -9.49 36.54
N VAL A 366 -23.34 -8.40 37.22
CA VAL A 366 -23.47 -8.27 38.67
C VAL A 366 -24.93 -8.49 38.96
N PRO A 367 -25.30 -9.47 39.83
CA PRO A 367 -26.70 -9.68 40.18
C PRO A 367 -27.22 -8.41 40.84
N ASP A 368 -28.32 -7.89 40.30
CA ASP A 368 -29.06 -6.73 40.83
C ASP A 368 -29.38 -6.96 42.30
N GLU A 369 -28.69 -6.28 43.21
CA GLU A 369 -28.98 -6.31 44.64
C GLU A 369 -30.39 -5.78 44.86
N ARG A 370 -31.31 -6.68 45.22
CA ARG A 370 -32.72 -6.43 45.56
C ARG A 370 -32.79 -5.32 46.61
N LYS A 371 -33.47 -4.25 46.29
CA LYS A 371 -33.89 -3.21 47.22
C LYS A 371 -34.62 -3.86 48.41
N PRO A 372 -34.27 -3.58 49.67
CA PRO A 372 -35.03 -4.05 50.80
C PRO A 372 -36.41 -3.43 50.83
N GLY A 373 -37.42 -4.28 50.92
CA GLY A 373 -38.83 -3.90 51.00
C GLY A 373 -39.12 -2.97 52.18
N GLY A 374 -39.72 -1.82 51.92
CA GLY A 374 -40.24 -0.92 52.94
C GLY A 374 -41.41 -1.55 53.70
N MET A 375 -41.26 -1.79 55.01
CA MET A 375 -42.35 -2.06 55.91
C MET A 375 -43.18 -0.75 56.10
N ARG A 376 -44.46 -0.83 55.78
CA ARG A 376 -45.45 0.16 56.21
C ARG A 376 -45.76 -0.05 57.70
N ARG A 377 -45.77 1.02 58.43
CA ARG A 377 -46.66 1.32 59.55
C ARG A 377 -47.25 2.71 59.33
#